data_f49bbe876c82c9fb461c1e2b5820ebcb
#
_entry.id   f49bbe876c82c9fb461c1e2b5820ebcb
#
_cell.length_a   1.000
_cell.length_b   1.000
_cell.length_c   1.000
_cell.angle_alpha   90.00
_cell.angle_beta   90.00
_cell.angle_gamma   90.00
#
_symmetry.space_group_name_H-M   'P 1'
#
loop_
_entity.id
_entity.type
_entity.pdbx_description
1 polymer ?
#
loop_
_entity_poly.entity_id
_entity_poly.type
_entity_poly.pdbx_seq_one_letter_code
_entity_poly.pdbx_strand_id
1 'polypeptide(L)'
;MEHAVDWAKVVLSFGLPLGLAMAAVASAMGLAKAVTAAMEAMARQPEAAGKIQGAMILGCAFIEALTIYVFVTVLLFGFGLLKL
;
A
#
# COMPACT_ATOMS: atom_id res chain seq x y z
N MET A 1 13.12 34.43 -5.22
CA MET A 1 11.98 34.88 -4.40
C MET A 1 11.83 34.01 -3.17
N GLU A 2 12.68 34.20 -2.21
CA GLU A 2 12.64 33.39 -1.02
C GLU A 2 11.39 33.57 -0.15
N HIS A 3 10.67 34.66 -0.35
CA HIS A 3 9.43 34.93 0.40
C HIS A 3 8.16 34.49 -0.35
N ALA A 4 8.29 34.08 -1.61
CA ALA A 4 7.14 33.61 -2.37
C ALA A 4 6.77 32.19 -1.95
N VAL A 5 5.48 31.94 -1.82
CA VAL A 5 4.98 30.61 -1.50
C VAL A 5 5.08 29.72 -2.74
N ASP A 6 5.74 28.58 -2.58
CA ASP A 6 5.76 27.57 -3.64
C ASP A 6 4.58 26.62 -3.41
N TRP A 7 3.50 26.90 -4.11
CA TRP A 7 2.25 26.14 -3.96
C TRP A 7 2.40 24.67 -4.38
N ALA A 8 3.30 24.39 -5.34
CA ALA A 8 3.55 23.00 -5.71
C ALA A 8 4.12 22.23 -4.53
N LYS A 9 5.09 22.81 -3.81
CA LYS A 9 5.67 22.17 -2.62
C LYS A 9 4.66 22.03 -1.50
N VAL A 10 3.82 23.04 -1.29
CA VAL A 10 2.79 22.99 -0.26
C VAL A 10 1.81 21.85 -0.54
N VAL A 11 1.32 21.75 -1.78
CA VAL A 11 0.39 20.68 -2.17
C VAL A 11 1.03 19.31 -2.02
N LEU A 12 2.29 19.17 -2.44
CA LEU A 12 3.00 17.89 -2.33
C LEU A 12 3.26 17.50 -0.87
N SER A 13 3.52 18.49 0.00
CA SER A 13 3.75 18.21 1.42
C SER A 13 2.57 17.53 2.09
N PHE A 14 1.36 17.81 1.64
CA PHE A 14 0.14 17.15 2.11
C PHE A 14 -0.25 15.99 1.21
N GLY A 15 -0.12 16.16 -0.11
CA GLY A 15 -0.59 15.18 -1.09
C GLY A 15 0.18 13.88 -1.05
N LEU A 16 1.49 13.93 -0.92
CA LEU A 16 2.31 12.71 -0.94
C LEU A 16 2.04 11.82 0.28
N PRO A 17 2.15 12.31 1.53
CA PRO A 17 1.85 11.45 2.67
C PRO A 17 0.37 11.06 2.75
N LEU A 18 -0.54 11.94 2.35
CA LEU A 18 -1.95 11.61 2.32
C LEU A 18 -2.25 10.50 1.31
N GLY A 19 -1.67 10.60 0.11
CA GLY A 19 -1.81 9.56 -0.91
C GLY A 19 -1.30 8.21 -0.43
N LEU A 20 -0.14 8.21 0.23
CA LEU A 20 0.42 6.98 0.81
C LEU A 20 -0.49 6.43 1.92
N ALA A 21 -1.01 7.30 2.77
CA ALA A 21 -1.93 6.88 3.84
C ALA A 21 -3.20 6.25 3.26
N MET A 22 -3.76 6.83 2.20
CA MET A 22 -4.94 6.27 1.54
C MET A 22 -4.65 4.91 0.94
N ALA A 23 -3.51 4.76 0.27
CA ALA A 23 -3.10 3.48 -0.28
C ALA A 23 -2.91 2.44 0.83
N ALA A 24 -2.30 2.84 1.96
CA ALA A 24 -2.07 1.94 3.09
C ALA A 24 -3.38 1.48 3.72
N VAL A 25 -4.36 2.37 3.88
CA VAL A 25 -5.68 2.01 4.43
C VAL A 25 -6.37 1.03 3.49
N ALA A 26 -6.38 1.31 2.19
CA ALA A 26 -7.02 0.44 1.22
C ALA A 26 -6.36 -0.94 1.20
N SER A 27 -5.05 -0.98 1.21
CA SER A 27 -4.27 -2.22 1.25
C SER A 27 -4.55 -2.99 2.54
N ALA A 28 -4.54 -2.32 3.68
CA ALA A 28 -4.80 -2.95 4.97
C ALA A 28 -6.19 -3.59 5.01
N MET A 29 -7.20 -2.92 4.46
CA MET A 29 -8.55 -3.47 4.39
C MET A 29 -8.62 -4.70 3.48
N GLY A 30 -7.94 -4.63 2.33
CA GLY A 30 -7.86 -5.78 1.43
C GLY A 30 -7.12 -6.96 2.05
N LEU A 31 -5.99 -6.69 2.71
CA LEU A 31 -5.22 -7.72 3.40
C LEU A 31 -6.04 -8.36 4.52
N ALA A 32 -6.74 -7.55 5.32
CA ALA A 32 -7.56 -8.06 6.41
C ALA A 32 -8.64 -9.02 5.90
N LYS A 33 -9.31 -8.66 4.80
CA LYS A 33 -10.33 -9.52 4.19
C LYS A 33 -9.73 -10.80 3.65
N ALA A 34 -8.60 -10.72 2.97
CA ALA A 34 -7.93 -11.88 2.40
C ALA A 34 -7.47 -12.85 3.48
N VAL A 35 -6.86 -12.33 4.54
CA VAL A 35 -6.37 -13.16 5.64
C VAL A 35 -7.52 -13.81 6.40
N THR A 36 -8.57 -13.04 6.69
CA THR A 36 -9.76 -13.57 7.38
C THR A 36 -10.38 -14.71 6.58
N ALA A 37 -10.59 -14.50 5.27
CA ALA A 37 -11.16 -15.53 4.40
C ALA A 37 -10.28 -16.77 4.36
N ALA A 38 -8.97 -16.59 4.28
CA ALA A 38 -8.03 -17.71 4.25
C ALA A 38 -8.05 -18.50 5.57
N MET A 39 -8.08 -17.82 6.70
CA MET A 39 -8.13 -18.45 8.01
C MET A 39 -9.40 -19.27 8.18
N GLU A 40 -10.54 -18.71 7.78
CA GLU A 40 -11.81 -19.44 7.82
C GLU A 40 -11.79 -20.66 6.91
N ALA A 41 -11.24 -20.52 5.71
CA ALA A 41 -11.15 -21.63 4.76
C ALA A 41 -10.24 -22.74 5.28
N MET A 42 -9.10 -22.39 5.89
CA MET A 42 -8.19 -23.38 6.48
C MET A 42 -8.85 -24.11 7.65
N ALA A 43 -9.65 -23.40 8.44
CA ALA A 43 -10.38 -24.02 9.53
C ALA A 43 -11.42 -25.03 9.04
N ARG A 44 -12.06 -24.74 7.91
CA ARG A 44 -13.05 -25.66 7.32
C ARG A 44 -12.41 -26.80 6.54
N GLN A 45 -11.23 -26.58 5.98
CA GLN A 45 -10.55 -27.55 5.14
C GLN A 45 -9.09 -27.69 5.56
N PRO A 46 -8.84 -28.31 6.73
CA PRO A 46 -7.47 -28.43 7.25
C PRO A 46 -6.50 -29.15 6.30
N GLU A 47 -7.02 -30.10 5.51
CA GLU A 47 -6.22 -30.84 4.55
C GLU A 47 -5.74 -29.98 3.39
N ALA A 48 -6.40 -28.85 3.13
CA ALA A 48 -6.01 -27.91 2.08
C ALA A 48 -5.25 -26.69 2.63
N ALA A 49 -4.93 -26.65 3.93
CA ALA A 49 -4.35 -25.50 4.58
C ALA A 49 -3.07 -25.00 3.87
N GLY A 50 -2.21 -25.91 3.43
CA GLY A 50 -0.98 -25.52 2.73
C GLY A 50 -1.24 -24.78 1.43
N LYS A 51 -2.21 -25.25 0.64
CA LYS A 51 -2.58 -24.57 -0.61
C LYS A 51 -3.20 -23.20 -0.36
N ILE A 52 -4.08 -23.13 0.64
CA ILE A 52 -4.77 -21.89 1.00
C ILE A 52 -3.76 -20.87 1.49
N GLN A 53 -2.82 -21.28 2.33
CA GLN A 53 -1.77 -20.39 2.84
C GLN A 53 -0.90 -19.87 1.71
N GLY A 54 -0.50 -20.72 0.77
CA GLY A 54 0.30 -20.29 -0.37
C GLY A 54 -0.43 -19.27 -1.24
N ALA A 55 -1.72 -19.53 -1.53
CA ALA A 55 -2.53 -18.59 -2.29
C ALA A 55 -2.74 -17.28 -1.54
N MET A 56 -2.92 -17.34 -0.22
CA MET A 56 -3.05 -16.15 0.62
C MET A 56 -1.79 -15.28 0.56
N ILE A 57 -0.63 -15.89 0.73
CA ILE A 57 0.63 -15.17 0.69
C ILE A 57 0.82 -14.47 -0.65
N LEU A 58 0.55 -15.19 -1.75
CA LEU A 58 0.68 -14.63 -3.08
C LEU A 58 -0.30 -13.48 -3.30
N GLY A 59 -1.57 -13.67 -2.94
CA GLY A 59 -2.58 -12.63 -3.07
C GLY A 59 -2.28 -11.41 -2.21
N CYS A 60 -1.84 -11.62 -0.98
CA CYS A 60 -1.46 -10.53 -0.07
C CYS A 60 -0.26 -9.76 -0.62
N ALA A 61 0.70 -10.45 -1.22
CA ALA A 61 1.85 -9.78 -1.83
C ALA A 61 1.42 -8.85 -2.97
N PHE A 62 0.47 -9.29 -3.82
CA PHE A 62 -0.05 -8.43 -4.89
C PHE A 62 -0.82 -7.24 -4.34
N ILE A 63 -1.61 -7.44 -3.30
CA ILE A 63 -2.33 -6.32 -2.66
C ILE A 63 -1.36 -5.30 -2.11
N GLU A 64 -0.32 -5.75 -1.40
CA GLU A 64 0.67 -4.87 -0.80
C GLU A 64 1.53 -4.17 -1.86
N ALA A 65 1.74 -4.76 -3.02
CA ALA A 65 2.55 -4.18 -4.07
C ALA A 65 2.05 -2.78 -4.49
N LEU A 66 0.73 -2.56 -4.47
CA LEU A 66 0.17 -1.25 -4.79
C LEU A 66 0.62 -0.18 -3.79
N THR A 67 0.64 -0.51 -2.50
CA THR A 67 1.14 0.42 -1.48
C THR A 67 2.64 0.67 -1.66
N ILE A 68 3.39 -0.37 -2.00
CA ILE A 68 4.83 -0.23 -2.26
C ILE A 68 5.08 0.72 -3.43
N TYR A 69 4.30 0.62 -4.51
CA TYR A 69 4.44 1.52 -5.65
C TYR A 69 4.18 2.98 -5.25
N VAL A 70 3.15 3.23 -4.45
CA VAL A 70 2.87 4.58 -3.95
C VAL A 70 4.00 5.05 -3.05
N PHE A 71 4.50 4.18 -2.18
CA PHE A 71 5.63 4.50 -1.30
C PHE A 71 6.87 4.89 -2.11
N VAL A 72 7.18 4.14 -3.16
CA VAL A 72 8.31 4.45 -4.05
C VAL A 72 8.11 5.81 -4.70
N THR A 73 6.91 6.12 -5.16
CA THR A 73 6.59 7.42 -5.74
C THR A 73 6.85 8.55 -4.73
N VAL A 74 6.42 8.35 -3.48
CA VAL A 74 6.65 9.33 -2.41
C VAL A 74 8.15 9.54 -2.16
N LEU A 75 8.93 8.45 -2.16
CA LEU A 75 10.38 8.53 -1.99
C LEU A 75 11.03 9.28 -3.14
N LEU A 76 10.60 9.03 -4.38
CA LEU A 76 11.17 9.71 -5.54
C LEU A 76 10.95 11.23 -5.46
N PHE A 77 9.77 11.66 -5.08
CA PHE A 77 9.51 13.09 -4.85
C PHE A 77 10.26 13.61 -3.63
N GLY A 78 10.30 12.82 -2.54
CA GLY A 78 10.95 13.22 -1.31
C GLY A 78 12.45 13.43 -1.46
N PHE A 79 13.10 12.61 -2.28
CA PHE A 79 14.54 12.76 -2.56
C PHE A 79 14.81 13.73 -3.71
N GLY A 80 13.77 14.33 -4.30
CA GLY A 80 13.93 15.26 -5.40
C GLY A 80 14.33 14.61 -6.72
N LEU A 81 14.12 13.31 -6.85
CA LEU A 81 14.43 12.59 -8.09
C LEU A 81 13.41 12.88 -9.20
N LEU A 82 12.17 13.15 -8.80
CA LEU A 82 11.15 13.64 -9.71
C LEU A 82 10.92 15.12 -9.42
N LYS A 83 11.08 15.96 -10.44
CA LYS A 83 10.94 17.41 -10.28
C LYS A 83 9.71 17.91 -11.01
N LEU A 84 9.08 18.90 -10.41
CA LEU A 84 7.99 19.63 -11.04
C LEU A 84 8.50 20.85 -11.83
#